data_514c674a91e587a580b9f8da5d919bf8
#
_entry.id   514c674a91e587a580b9f8da5d919bf8
#
_cell.length_a   1.000
_cell.length_b   1.000
_cell.length_c   1.000
_cell.angle_alpha   90.00
_cell.angle_beta   90.00
_cell.angle_gamma   90.00
#
_symmetry.space_group_name_H-M   'P 1'
#
loop_
_entity.id
_entity.type
_entity.pdbx_description
1 polymer ?
#
loop_
_entity_poly.entity_id
_entity_poly.type
_entity_poly.pdbx_seq_one_letter_code
_entity_poly.pdbx_strand_id
1 'polypeptide(L)'
;MFSNTFRKALLIAATVAMPSLASAGQPFDAKAFQVSQAAGKSILVDVTAPWCPTCKQQRPIVEEIEKEHPDLVVYDVDFDTAKDALRQFRVQHKSTLIVFKGAKEVARSTGETDPAPLRSLVAKAF
;
A
#
# COMPACT_ATOMS: atom_id res chain seq x y z
N MET A 1 -7.00 -58.95 -31.67
CA MET A 1 -6.86 -57.52 -32.01
C MET A 1 -7.45 -56.71 -30.90
N PHE A 2 -6.62 -56.21 -30.00
CA PHE A 2 -7.08 -55.40 -28.87
C PHE A 2 -6.86 -53.94 -29.20
N SER A 3 -7.95 -53.20 -29.39
CA SER A 3 -7.91 -51.75 -29.62
C SER A 3 -7.86 -51.03 -28.26
N ASN A 4 -6.68 -50.49 -27.94
CA ASN A 4 -6.50 -49.66 -26.75
C ASN A 4 -6.87 -48.23 -27.10
N THR A 5 -8.07 -47.85 -26.72
CA THR A 5 -8.52 -46.45 -26.80
C THR A 5 -8.04 -45.72 -25.54
N PHE A 6 -6.87 -45.07 -25.64
CA PHE A 6 -6.41 -44.15 -24.60
C PHE A 6 -7.30 -42.90 -24.59
N ARG A 7 -8.20 -42.86 -23.61
CA ARG A 7 -8.92 -41.63 -23.26
C ARG A 7 -7.95 -40.69 -22.55
N LYS A 8 -7.41 -39.72 -23.27
CA LYS A 8 -6.70 -38.58 -22.69
C LYS A 8 -7.72 -37.71 -21.93
N ALA A 9 -7.73 -37.81 -20.61
CA ALA A 9 -8.45 -36.91 -19.73
C ALA A 9 -7.73 -35.56 -19.76
N LEU A 10 -8.34 -34.57 -20.38
CA LEU A 10 -7.87 -33.18 -20.39
C LEU A 10 -8.26 -32.56 -19.04
N LEU A 11 -7.31 -32.49 -18.13
CA LEU A 11 -7.47 -31.73 -16.87
C LEU A 11 -7.42 -30.23 -17.22
N ILE A 12 -8.59 -29.61 -17.31
CA ILE A 12 -8.71 -28.16 -17.39
C ILE A 12 -8.51 -27.63 -15.98
N ALA A 13 -7.31 -27.13 -15.70
CA ALA A 13 -7.04 -26.37 -14.49
C ALA A 13 -7.80 -25.04 -14.59
N ALA A 14 -8.92 -24.93 -13.90
CA ALA A 14 -9.64 -23.68 -13.72
C ALA A 14 -8.81 -22.79 -12.78
N THR A 15 -8.06 -21.86 -13.33
CA THR A 15 -7.46 -20.76 -12.57
C THR A 15 -8.57 -19.85 -12.08
N VAL A 16 -8.95 -20.01 -10.84
CA VAL A 16 -9.82 -19.07 -10.14
C VAL A 16 -9.03 -17.79 -9.93
N ALA A 17 -9.22 -16.81 -10.78
CA ALA A 17 -8.75 -15.46 -10.53
C ALA A 17 -9.53 -14.91 -9.35
N MET A 18 -8.93 -14.90 -8.16
CA MET A 18 -9.50 -14.19 -7.01
C MET A 18 -9.47 -12.70 -7.32
N PRO A 19 -10.62 -12.00 -7.25
CA PRO A 19 -10.60 -10.55 -7.33
C PRO A 19 -9.79 -10.05 -6.15
N SER A 20 -8.68 -9.38 -6.44
CA SER A 20 -7.92 -8.62 -5.44
C SER A 20 -8.85 -7.52 -4.94
N LEU A 21 -9.41 -7.70 -3.75
CA LEU A 21 -10.08 -6.61 -3.06
C LEU A 21 -9.01 -5.55 -2.85
N ALA A 22 -9.10 -4.45 -3.58
CA ALA A 22 -8.26 -3.28 -3.37
C ALA A 22 -8.55 -2.76 -1.97
N SER A 23 -7.82 -3.25 -0.96
CA SER A 23 -7.92 -2.73 0.40
C SER A 23 -7.13 -1.43 0.45
N ALA A 24 -7.77 -0.36 0.89
CA ALA A 24 -7.16 0.90 1.23
C ALA A 24 -6.14 0.68 2.35
N GLY A 25 -4.85 0.60 2.00
CA GLY A 25 -3.76 0.38 2.93
C GLY A 25 -3.84 -0.91 3.73
N GLN A 26 -2.73 -1.37 4.24
CA GLN A 26 -2.67 -2.46 5.21
C GLN A 26 -2.14 -1.93 6.53
N PRO A 27 -2.53 -2.50 7.67
CA PRO A 27 -1.98 -2.11 8.96
C PRO A 27 -0.45 -2.19 8.95
N PHE A 28 0.21 -1.20 9.53
CA PHE A 28 1.68 -1.19 9.57
C PHE A 28 2.20 -2.38 10.39
N ASP A 29 3.11 -3.10 9.79
CA ASP A 29 3.92 -4.14 10.41
C ASP A 29 5.39 -3.87 10.10
N ALA A 30 6.22 -3.75 11.14
CA ALA A 30 7.62 -3.36 10.99
C ALA A 30 8.42 -4.36 10.15
N LYS A 31 8.15 -5.66 10.28
CA LYS A 31 8.82 -6.70 9.53
C LYS A 31 8.40 -6.69 8.05
N ALA A 32 7.11 -6.60 7.79
CA ALA A 32 6.59 -6.49 6.42
C ALA A 32 7.11 -5.23 5.73
N PHE A 33 7.20 -4.12 6.43
CA PHE A 33 7.79 -2.87 5.92
C PHE A 33 9.26 -3.06 5.54
N GLN A 34 10.06 -3.68 6.39
CA GLN A 34 11.47 -3.98 6.09
C GLN A 34 11.63 -4.88 4.86
N VAL A 35 10.76 -5.90 4.71
CA VAL A 35 10.74 -6.76 3.53
C VAL A 35 10.41 -5.97 2.27
N SER A 36 9.43 -5.08 2.31
CA SER A 36 9.08 -4.20 1.20
C SER A 36 10.25 -3.27 0.82
N GLN A 37 10.94 -2.71 1.82
CA GLN A 37 12.13 -1.88 1.60
C GLN A 37 13.27 -2.66 0.95
N ALA A 38 13.56 -3.86 1.45
CA ALA A 38 14.61 -4.72 0.91
C ALA A 38 14.31 -5.17 -0.53
N ALA A 39 13.03 -5.32 -0.88
CA ALA A 39 12.57 -5.64 -2.23
C ALA A 39 12.57 -4.42 -3.18
N GLY A 40 12.97 -3.24 -2.71
CA GLY A 40 13.01 -2.02 -3.51
C GLY A 40 11.64 -1.47 -3.89
N LYS A 41 10.60 -1.79 -3.12
CA LYS A 41 9.23 -1.37 -3.40
C LYS A 41 9.03 0.14 -3.27
N SER A 42 8.07 0.67 -4.03
CA SER A 42 7.49 1.98 -3.79
C SER A 42 6.52 1.88 -2.62
N ILE A 43 6.70 2.69 -1.58
CA ILE A 43 5.95 2.56 -0.33
C ILE A 43 5.37 3.92 0.06
N LEU A 44 4.11 3.92 0.47
CA LEU A 44 3.45 5.04 1.13
C LEU A 44 3.10 4.65 2.56
N VAL A 45 3.56 5.41 3.53
CA VAL A 45 3.15 5.31 4.93
C VAL A 45 2.13 6.41 5.20
N ASP A 46 0.92 6.03 5.56
CA ASP A 46 -0.21 6.91 5.84
C ASP A 46 -0.48 6.93 7.36
N VAL A 47 -0.10 8.03 8.00
CA VAL A 47 -0.36 8.24 9.43
C VAL A 47 -1.76 8.83 9.61
N THR A 48 -2.67 8.01 10.06
CA THR A 48 -4.11 8.29 10.09
C THR A 48 -4.72 8.08 11.48
N ALA A 49 -5.91 8.61 11.68
CA ALA A 49 -6.73 8.35 12.86
C ALA A 49 -8.22 8.37 12.47
N PRO A 50 -9.08 7.53 13.11
CA PRO A 50 -10.50 7.45 12.74
C PRO A 50 -11.27 8.77 12.91
N TRP A 51 -10.85 9.60 13.85
CA TRP A 51 -11.47 10.88 14.19
C TRP A 51 -10.90 12.09 13.44
N CYS A 52 -9.89 11.89 12.61
CA CYS A 52 -9.14 12.95 11.92
C CYS A 52 -9.88 13.42 10.66
N PRO A 53 -10.42 14.64 10.59
CA PRO A 53 -11.14 15.14 9.41
C PRO A 53 -10.24 15.24 8.17
N THR A 54 -9.00 15.70 8.33
CA THR A 54 -8.01 15.82 7.24
C THR A 54 -7.67 14.44 6.67
N CYS A 55 -7.51 13.42 7.53
CA CYS A 55 -7.26 12.05 7.10
C CYS A 55 -8.43 11.50 6.27
N LYS A 56 -9.67 11.83 6.64
CA LYS A 56 -10.86 11.44 5.87
C LYS A 56 -10.89 12.06 4.47
N GLN A 57 -10.36 13.27 4.32
CA GLN A 57 -10.21 13.92 3.01
C GLN A 57 -9.08 13.30 2.19
N GLN A 58 -7.99 12.88 2.82
CA GLN A 58 -6.86 12.23 2.15
C GLN A 58 -7.21 10.82 1.66
N ARG A 59 -8.01 10.07 2.43
CA ARG A 59 -8.28 8.65 2.17
C ARG A 59 -8.74 8.35 0.73
N PRO A 60 -9.78 8.98 0.18
CA PRO A 60 -10.21 8.69 -1.19
C PRO A 60 -9.14 9.01 -2.23
N ILE A 61 -8.32 10.03 -1.98
CA ILE A 61 -7.22 10.38 -2.89
C ILE A 61 -6.13 9.29 -2.86
N VAL A 62 -5.77 8.81 -1.67
CA VAL A 62 -4.80 7.71 -1.51
C VAL A 62 -5.31 6.44 -2.19
N GLU A 63 -6.59 6.11 -2.03
CA GLU A 63 -7.22 4.94 -2.68
C GLU A 63 -7.19 5.03 -4.20
N GLU A 64 -7.39 6.22 -4.77
CA GLU A 64 -7.24 6.43 -6.22
C GLU A 64 -5.80 6.26 -6.68
N ILE A 65 -4.83 6.80 -5.92
CA ILE A 65 -3.40 6.65 -6.21
C ILE A 65 -2.99 5.17 -6.16
N GLU A 66 -3.50 4.39 -5.21
CA GLU A 66 -3.27 2.94 -5.15
C GLU A 66 -3.77 2.23 -6.41
N LYS A 67 -4.94 2.62 -6.92
CA LYS A 67 -5.49 2.05 -8.16
C LYS A 67 -4.67 2.43 -9.39
N GLU A 68 -4.14 3.65 -9.41
CA GLU A 68 -3.28 4.15 -10.47
C GLU A 68 -1.89 3.47 -10.45
N HIS A 69 -1.44 3.04 -9.29
CA HIS A 69 -0.13 2.42 -9.05
C HIS A 69 -0.26 1.07 -8.35
N PRO A 70 -0.58 -0.02 -9.07
CA PRO A 70 -0.77 -1.36 -8.45
C PRO A 70 0.45 -1.89 -7.70
N ASP A 71 1.65 -1.38 -8.01
CA ASP A 71 2.90 -1.77 -7.36
C ASP A 71 3.20 -0.97 -6.08
N LEU A 72 2.39 0.06 -5.79
CA LEU A 72 2.52 0.84 -4.56
C LEU A 72 2.06 0.01 -3.36
N VAL A 73 2.90 -0.07 -2.34
CA VAL A 73 2.55 -0.67 -1.06
C VAL A 73 2.15 0.43 -0.09
N VAL A 74 0.95 0.38 0.44
CA VAL A 74 0.45 1.37 1.40
C VAL A 74 0.32 0.75 2.79
N TYR A 75 0.95 1.37 3.78
CA TYR A 75 0.87 1.01 5.20
C TYR A 75 0.14 2.09 5.97
N ASP A 76 -0.91 1.70 6.69
CA ASP A 76 -1.64 2.57 7.60
C ASP A 76 -1.01 2.52 9.00
N VAL A 77 -0.62 3.67 9.53
CA VAL A 77 -0.12 3.84 10.89
C VAL A 77 -1.18 4.55 11.71
N ASP A 78 -1.73 3.87 12.71
CA ASP A 78 -2.70 4.46 13.63
C ASP A 78 -1.98 5.43 14.58
N PHE A 79 -2.34 6.71 14.49
CA PHE A 79 -1.72 7.78 15.30
C PHE A 79 -1.95 7.60 16.80
N ASP A 80 -3.07 7.01 17.19
CA ASP A 80 -3.42 6.86 18.60
C ASP A 80 -2.72 5.66 19.26
N THR A 81 -2.48 4.59 18.51
CA THR A 81 -2.03 3.30 19.06
C THR A 81 -0.63 2.86 18.61
N ALA A 82 -0.20 3.19 17.39
CA ALA A 82 1.06 2.72 16.82
C ALA A 82 2.27 3.57 17.26
N LYS A 83 2.49 3.72 18.56
CA LYS A 83 3.50 4.64 19.12
C LYS A 83 4.93 4.32 18.70
N ASP A 84 5.27 3.04 18.53
CA ASP A 84 6.60 2.63 18.07
C ASP A 84 6.84 3.02 16.62
N ALA A 85 5.84 2.87 15.75
CA ALA A 85 5.91 3.30 14.36
C ALA A 85 6.05 4.83 14.27
N LEU A 86 5.31 5.59 15.07
CA LEU A 86 5.42 7.05 15.10
C LEU A 86 6.83 7.50 15.49
N ARG A 87 7.45 6.82 16.46
CA ARG A 87 8.85 7.09 16.86
C ARG A 87 9.82 6.71 15.74
N GLN A 88 9.62 5.55 15.13
CA GLN A 88 10.45 5.09 14.02
C GLN A 88 10.47 6.08 12.86
N PHE A 89 9.30 6.60 12.49
CA PHE A 89 9.18 7.57 11.39
C PHE A 89 9.35 9.02 11.82
N ARG A 90 9.56 9.30 13.10
CA ARG A 90 9.67 10.66 13.66
C ARG A 90 8.47 11.53 13.30
N VAL A 91 7.27 10.97 13.48
CA VAL A 91 6.00 11.64 13.19
C VAL A 91 5.39 12.20 14.47
N GLN A 92 4.99 13.47 14.43
CA GLN A 92 4.35 14.17 15.54
C GLN A 92 2.90 14.55 15.26
N HIS A 93 2.45 14.41 14.01
CA HIS A 93 1.11 14.80 13.57
C HIS A 93 0.46 13.70 12.74
N LYS A 94 -0.84 13.49 12.98
CA LYS A 94 -1.71 12.73 12.09
C LYS A 94 -1.77 13.38 10.71
N SER A 95 -2.39 12.74 9.73
CA SER A 95 -2.45 13.20 8.33
C SER A 95 -1.07 13.44 7.70
N THR A 96 -0.05 12.72 8.16
CA THR A 96 1.29 12.73 7.58
C THR A 96 1.43 11.56 6.62
N LEU A 97 1.83 11.88 5.39
CA LEU A 97 2.15 10.91 4.34
C LEU A 97 3.65 10.89 4.13
N ILE A 98 4.25 9.69 4.15
CA ILE A 98 5.69 9.50 3.98
C ILE A 98 5.92 8.53 2.83
N VAL A 99 6.72 8.90 1.86
CA VAL A 99 6.99 8.13 0.65
C VAL A 99 8.41 7.60 0.66
N PHE A 100 8.52 6.30 0.39
CA PHE A 100 9.81 5.61 0.29
C PHE A 100 9.99 5.01 -1.11
N LYS A 101 11.22 5.06 -1.58
CA LYS A 101 11.70 4.24 -2.69
C LYS A 101 12.68 3.21 -2.12
N GLY A 102 12.21 1.97 -1.93
CA GLY A 102 12.96 1.00 -1.17
C GLY A 102 13.25 1.47 0.26
N ALA A 103 14.50 1.46 0.67
CA ALA A 103 14.91 1.89 2.02
C ALA A 103 15.00 3.42 2.19
N LYS A 104 14.90 4.20 1.10
CA LYS A 104 15.08 5.64 1.12
C LYS A 104 13.76 6.39 1.24
N GLU A 105 13.62 7.23 2.26
CA GLU A 105 12.55 8.22 2.31
C GLU A 105 12.82 9.30 1.24
N VAL A 106 11.87 9.47 0.31
CA VAL A 106 12.02 10.41 -0.81
C VAL A 106 11.15 11.64 -0.68
N ALA A 107 10.09 11.59 0.12
CA ALA A 107 9.19 12.71 0.34
C ALA A 107 8.34 12.52 1.59
N ARG A 108 7.86 13.62 2.16
CA ARG A 108 6.80 13.60 3.18
C ARG A 108 5.98 14.87 3.13
N SER A 109 4.73 14.79 3.56
CA SER A 109 3.82 15.92 3.66
C SER A 109 2.87 15.72 4.83
N THR A 110 2.47 16.79 5.47
CA THR A 110 1.49 16.77 6.56
C THR A 110 0.33 17.70 6.22
N GLY A 111 -0.89 17.18 6.32
CA GLY A 111 -2.11 17.96 6.15
C GLY A 111 -2.50 18.29 4.71
N GLU A 112 -1.79 17.80 3.70
CA GLU A 112 -2.13 18.02 2.30
C GLU A 112 -3.41 17.26 1.92
N THR A 113 -4.35 17.96 1.31
CA THR A 113 -5.65 17.41 0.87
C THR A 113 -5.96 17.67 -0.60
N ASP A 114 -5.01 18.29 -1.34
CA ASP A 114 -5.15 18.51 -2.76
C ASP A 114 -4.63 17.28 -3.54
N PRO A 115 -5.43 16.72 -4.47
CA PRO A 115 -5.03 15.54 -5.23
C PRO A 115 -3.75 15.70 -6.05
N ALA A 116 -3.53 16.87 -6.67
CA ALA A 116 -2.36 17.10 -7.53
C ALA A 116 -1.04 17.05 -6.75
N PRO A 117 -0.85 17.79 -5.64
CA PRO A 117 0.33 17.67 -4.80
C PRO A 117 0.54 16.26 -4.23
N LEU A 118 -0.53 15.56 -3.85
CA LEU A 118 -0.43 14.19 -3.33
C LEU A 118 0.06 13.20 -4.39
N ARG A 119 -0.45 13.30 -5.63
CA ARG A 119 0.06 12.49 -6.75
C ARG A 119 1.53 12.79 -7.03
N SER A 120 1.92 14.06 -7.03
CA SER A 120 3.32 14.46 -7.22
C SER A 120 4.23 13.93 -6.11
N LEU A 121 3.74 13.91 -4.86
CA LEU A 121 4.44 13.35 -3.72
C LEU A 121 4.75 11.86 -3.93
N VAL A 122 3.73 11.08 -4.26
CA VAL A 122 3.84 9.63 -4.45
C VAL A 122 4.66 9.27 -5.69
N ALA A 123 4.57 10.08 -6.75
CA ALA A 123 5.33 9.86 -8.00
C ALA A 123 6.86 9.80 -7.76
N LYS A 124 7.37 10.40 -6.68
CA LYS A 124 8.79 10.37 -6.33
C LYS A 124 9.30 8.97 -5.94
N ALA A 125 8.41 8.02 -5.71
CA ALA A 125 8.77 6.65 -5.39
C ALA A 125 8.96 5.74 -6.62
N PHE A 126 8.70 6.23 -7.82
CA PHE A 126 8.77 5.48 -9.09
C PHE A 126 9.90 5.93 -10.01
#